data_ce525874eaac6f7d73d6ba0aff8b42cb
#
_entry.id   ce525874eaac6f7d73d6ba0aff8b42cb
#
_cell.length_a   1.000
_cell.length_b   1.000
_cell.length_c   1.000
_cell.angle_alpha   90.00
_cell.angle_beta   90.00
_cell.angle_gamma   90.00
#
_symmetry.space_group_name_H-M   'P 1'
#
loop_
_entity.id
_entity.type
_entity.pdbx_description
1 polymer ?
#
loop_
_entity_poly.entity_id
_entity_poly.type
_entity_poly.pdbx_seq_one_letter_code
_entity_poly.pdbx_strand_id
1 'polypeptide(L)'
;MPEPVSPGSASGGSAVRDKPARGAPRIVLAFDFGHRRIGVACGDTVSRTAAPQGAVPVGPGGPRWEAIGALVRDWQPALAVVGLPYNVDGSDSAMTGAAREFAAEFERRFLLQAVLVDERYSSREAAARLKSARESGLRRRRVAKADVDAAAACVILERWFTEET
;
A
#
# COMPACT_ATOMS: atom_id res chain seq x y z
N MET A 1 -27.14 3.84 -54.56
CA MET A 1 -25.80 3.33 -54.27
C MET A 1 -25.55 3.48 -52.76
N PRO A 2 -25.49 2.37 -52.04
CA PRO A 2 -25.11 2.49 -50.63
C PRO A 2 -23.66 2.91 -50.54
N GLU A 3 -23.36 3.92 -49.73
CA GLU A 3 -21.99 4.32 -49.45
C GLU A 3 -21.25 3.22 -48.67
N PRO A 4 -19.97 2.95 -48.97
CA PRO A 4 -19.21 2.02 -48.16
C PRO A 4 -19.04 2.60 -46.75
N VAL A 5 -19.52 1.86 -45.77
CA VAL A 5 -19.25 2.16 -44.38
C VAL A 5 -17.76 1.96 -44.19
N SER A 6 -17.03 3.02 -43.93
CA SER A 6 -15.63 2.92 -43.54
C SER A 6 -15.57 2.12 -42.26
N PRO A 7 -14.74 1.07 -42.18
CA PRO A 7 -14.51 0.40 -40.91
C PRO A 7 -13.89 1.42 -39.97
N GLY A 8 -14.59 1.72 -38.90
CA GLY A 8 -14.04 2.56 -37.84
C GLY A 8 -12.72 1.96 -37.41
N SER A 9 -11.66 2.72 -37.55
CA SER A 9 -10.38 2.34 -37.01
C SER A 9 -10.56 2.19 -35.50
N ALA A 10 -10.53 0.94 -35.05
CA ALA A 10 -10.33 0.68 -33.64
C ALA A 10 -8.91 1.17 -33.33
N SER A 11 -8.79 2.43 -32.97
CA SER A 11 -7.58 2.91 -32.35
C SER A 11 -7.44 2.15 -31.05
N GLY A 12 -6.55 1.19 -31.01
CA GLY A 12 -6.08 0.59 -29.81
C GLY A 12 -5.44 1.69 -28.99
N GLY A 13 -6.27 2.47 -28.29
CA GLY A 13 -5.78 3.42 -27.33
C GLY A 13 -5.08 2.63 -26.23
N SER A 14 -3.77 2.71 -26.16
CA SER A 14 -3.11 2.46 -24.91
C SER A 14 -3.87 3.31 -23.91
N ALA A 15 -4.47 2.68 -22.90
CA ALA A 15 -5.10 3.40 -21.83
C ALA A 15 -3.96 4.15 -21.09
N VAL A 16 -3.65 5.34 -21.58
CA VAL A 16 -2.92 6.31 -20.78
C VAL A 16 -3.90 6.60 -19.65
N ARG A 17 -3.65 5.96 -18.49
CA ARG A 17 -4.37 6.34 -17.29
C ARG A 17 -4.02 7.81 -17.07
N ASP A 18 -4.95 8.66 -17.38
CA ASP A 18 -4.81 10.08 -17.16
C ASP A 18 -4.38 10.28 -15.71
N LYS A 19 -3.26 10.96 -15.55
CA LYS A 19 -2.80 11.35 -14.22
C LYS A 19 -3.92 12.20 -13.62
N PRO A 20 -4.54 11.78 -12.51
CA PRO A 20 -5.65 12.57 -11.98
C PRO A 20 -5.20 13.99 -11.72
N ALA A 21 -6.08 14.94 -12.02
CA ALA A 21 -5.81 16.34 -11.82
C ALA A 21 -5.35 16.61 -10.38
N ARG A 22 -4.41 17.50 -10.20
CA ARG A 22 -3.97 17.92 -8.86
C ARG A 22 -5.19 18.36 -8.06
N GLY A 23 -5.39 17.77 -6.87
CA GLY A 23 -6.53 18.06 -6.01
C GLY A 23 -7.71 17.10 -6.12
N ALA A 24 -7.74 16.20 -7.09
CA ALA A 24 -8.74 15.13 -7.11
C ALA A 24 -8.44 14.10 -6.02
N PRO A 25 -9.45 13.59 -5.28
CA PRO A 25 -9.24 12.54 -4.27
C PRO A 25 -8.64 11.28 -4.92
N ARG A 26 -7.60 10.74 -4.29
CA ARG A 26 -6.96 9.50 -4.73
C ARG A 26 -6.84 8.56 -3.56
N ILE A 27 -7.28 7.33 -3.75
CA ILE A 27 -7.07 6.26 -2.77
C ILE A 27 -5.63 5.78 -2.90
N VAL A 28 -4.99 5.54 -1.76
CA VAL A 28 -3.63 5.03 -1.67
C VAL A 28 -3.63 3.81 -0.76
N LEU A 29 -3.06 2.70 -1.22
CA LEU A 29 -2.79 1.54 -0.38
C LEU A 29 -1.35 1.61 0.11
N ALA A 30 -1.14 1.25 1.36
CA ALA A 30 0.19 1.14 1.93
C ALA A 30 0.45 -0.29 2.41
N PHE A 31 1.67 -0.75 2.22
CA PHE A 31 2.10 -2.09 2.56
C PHE A 31 3.36 -2.03 3.44
N ASP A 32 3.31 -2.74 4.55
CA ASP A 32 4.47 -3.02 5.38
C ASP A 32 4.87 -4.46 5.16
N PHE A 33 5.91 -4.68 4.35
CA PHE A 33 6.33 -6.01 3.94
C PHE A 33 7.08 -6.74 5.06
N GLY A 34 6.59 -7.92 5.43
CA GLY A 34 7.22 -8.80 6.42
C GLY A 34 7.40 -10.23 5.88
N HIS A 35 8.16 -11.06 6.61
CA HIS A 35 8.43 -12.45 6.21
C HIS A 35 7.17 -13.32 6.16
N ARG A 36 6.24 -13.10 7.08
CA ARG A 36 5.05 -13.95 7.25
C ARG A 36 3.77 -13.24 6.89
N ARG A 37 3.76 -11.93 6.97
CA ARG A 37 2.58 -11.11 6.73
C ARG A 37 2.99 -9.76 6.17
N ILE A 38 2.10 -9.21 5.37
CA ILE A 38 2.21 -7.85 4.86
C ILE A 38 1.08 -7.05 5.49
N GLY A 39 1.41 -6.09 6.32
CA GLY A 39 0.43 -5.16 6.88
C GLY A 39 -0.13 -4.25 5.80
N VAL A 40 -1.43 -3.95 5.88
CA VAL A 40 -2.11 -3.15 4.87
C VAL A 40 -2.85 -1.98 5.51
N ALA A 41 -2.71 -0.82 4.92
CA ALA A 41 -3.49 0.37 5.26
C ALA A 41 -4.05 1.01 3.98
N CYS A 42 -5.12 1.76 4.15
CA CYS A 42 -5.77 2.50 3.07
C CYS A 42 -6.00 3.93 3.52
N GLY A 43 -5.86 4.86 2.62
CA GLY A 43 -6.12 6.28 2.90
C GLY A 43 -6.40 7.04 1.63
N ASP A 44 -6.66 8.33 1.76
CA ASP A 44 -6.86 9.19 0.61
C ASP A 44 -6.06 10.49 0.73
N THR A 45 -5.80 11.09 -0.40
CA THR A 45 -4.94 12.28 -0.49
C THR A 45 -5.60 13.56 0.00
N VAL A 46 -6.90 13.56 0.22
CA VAL A 46 -7.65 14.73 0.71
C VAL A 46 -7.68 14.76 2.22
N SER A 47 -8.19 13.70 2.84
CA SER A 47 -8.24 13.59 4.31
C SER A 47 -6.85 13.39 4.92
N ARG A 48 -5.94 12.78 4.16
CA ARG A 48 -4.58 12.44 4.61
C ARG A 48 -4.58 11.60 5.88
N THR A 49 -5.59 10.76 6.01
CA THR A 49 -5.73 9.81 7.09
C THR A 49 -5.53 8.39 6.57
N ALA A 50 -5.04 7.53 7.44
CA ALA A 50 -4.82 6.12 7.12
C ALA A 50 -5.69 5.25 8.02
N ALA A 51 -6.32 4.23 7.43
CA ALA A 51 -7.11 3.24 8.14
C ALA A 51 -6.51 1.85 7.97
N PRO A 52 -6.41 1.05 9.04
CA PRO A 52 -5.86 -0.30 8.95
C PRO A 52 -6.78 -1.23 8.18
N GLN A 53 -6.19 -2.10 7.34
CA GLN A 53 -6.91 -3.08 6.53
C GLN A 53 -6.48 -4.52 6.83
N GLY A 54 -5.86 -4.76 7.99
CA GLY A 54 -5.40 -6.09 8.36
C GLY A 54 -4.05 -6.45 7.73
N ALA A 55 -3.86 -7.73 7.47
CA ALA A 55 -2.61 -8.24 6.91
C ALA A 55 -2.87 -9.32 5.87
N VAL A 56 -1.96 -9.41 4.91
CA VAL A 56 -1.97 -10.44 3.87
C VAL A 56 -0.90 -11.49 4.20
N PRO A 57 -1.23 -12.79 4.18
CA PRO A 57 -0.24 -13.83 4.44
C PRO A 57 0.85 -13.89 3.38
N VAL A 58 2.07 -14.22 3.82
CA VAL A 58 3.20 -14.57 2.96
C VAL A 58 3.56 -16.03 3.24
N GLY A 59 3.38 -16.87 2.23
CA GLY A 59 3.70 -18.29 2.31
C GLY A 59 5.03 -18.64 1.66
N PRO A 60 5.36 -19.95 1.54
CA PRO A 60 6.60 -20.40 0.90
C PRO A 60 6.73 -19.96 -0.56
N GLY A 61 5.60 -19.79 -1.25
CA GLY A 61 5.56 -19.28 -2.63
C GLY A 61 5.52 -17.77 -2.77
N GLY A 62 5.62 -17.03 -1.66
CA GLY A 62 5.58 -15.57 -1.63
C GLY A 62 4.26 -15.01 -1.13
N PRO A 63 4.00 -13.73 -1.37
CA PRO A 63 2.76 -13.07 -0.95
C PRO A 63 1.53 -13.69 -1.59
N ARG A 64 0.42 -13.66 -0.87
CA ARG A 64 -0.87 -14.11 -1.41
C ARG A 64 -1.44 -13.05 -2.35
N TRP A 65 -1.02 -13.10 -3.59
CA TRP A 65 -1.37 -12.10 -4.60
C TRP A 65 -2.87 -12.00 -4.89
N GLU A 66 -3.62 -13.07 -4.68
CA GLU A 66 -5.08 -13.03 -4.79
C GLU A 66 -5.72 -12.06 -3.79
N ALA A 67 -5.22 -12.06 -2.56
CA ALA A 67 -5.70 -11.16 -1.52
C ALA A 67 -5.34 -9.71 -1.82
N ILE A 68 -4.13 -9.48 -2.33
CA ILE A 68 -3.70 -8.15 -2.76
C ILE A 68 -4.53 -7.67 -3.96
N GLY A 69 -4.79 -8.56 -4.93
CA GLY A 69 -5.65 -8.27 -6.07
C GLY A 69 -7.07 -7.89 -5.66
N ALA A 70 -7.63 -8.55 -4.63
CA ALA A 70 -8.93 -8.20 -4.08
C ALA A 70 -8.93 -6.78 -3.49
N LEU A 71 -7.89 -6.41 -2.75
CA LEU A 71 -7.74 -5.05 -2.20
C LEU A 71 -7.67 -4.00 -3.32
N VAL A 72 -6.92 -4.28 -4.37
CA VAL A 72 -6.82 -3.37 -5.52
C VAL A 72 -8.17 -3.21 -6.22
N ARG A 73 -8.93 -4.28 -6.38
CA ARG A 73 -10.27 -4.22 -6.97
C ARG A 73 -11.25 -3.44 -6.11
N ASP A 74 -11.23 -3.69 -4.80
CA ASP A 74 -12.19 -3.09 -3.87
C ASP A 74 -11.94 -1.61 -3.66
N TRP A 75 -10.68 -1.22 -3.55
CA TRP A 75 -10.30 0.17 -3.26
C TRP A 75 -9.99 1.01 -4.48
N GLN A 76 -9.70 0.42 -5.62
CA GLN A 76 -9.32 1.13 -6.84
C GLN A 76 -8.24 2.20 -6.58
N PRO A 77 -7.09 1.82 -6.00
CA PRO A 77 -6.07 2.81 -5.63
C PRO A 77 -5.42 3.43 -6.87
N ALA A 78 -5.00 4.68 -6.72
CA ALA A 78 -4.21 5.37 -7.75
C ALA A 78 -2.74 4.94 -7.71
N LEU A 79 -2.25 4.59 -6.52
CA LEU A 79 -0.88 4.12 -6.32
C LEU A 79 -0.79 3.34 -5.00
N ALA A 80 0.34 2.65 -4.83
CA ALA A 80 0.67 2.02 -3.57
C ALA A 80 1.94 2.64 -2.97
N VAL A 81 2.05 2.57 -1.66
CA VAL A 81 3.24 2.96 -0.90
C VAL A 81 3.77 1.71 -0.21
N VAL A 82 5.05 1.43 -0.35
CA VAL A 82 5.71 0.27 0.26
C VAL A 82 6.81 0.74 1.18
N GLY A 83 6.75 0.33 2.44
CA GLY A 83 7.78 0.64 3.41
C GLY A 83 9.04 -0.18 3.19
N LEU A 84 10.20 0.47 3.24
CA LEU A 84 11.50 -0.18 3.16
C LEU A 84 12.09 -0.35 4.56
N PRO A 85 12.25 -1.59 5.04
CA PRO A 85 12.75 -1.84 6.38
C PRO A 85 14.28 -1.80 6.42
N TYR A 86 14.84 -0.61 6.58
CA TYR A 86 16.28 -0.43 6.80
C TYR A 86 16.67 -0.72 8.24
N ASN A 87 17.94 -1.03 8.46
CA ASN A 87 18.53 -1.04 9.79
C ASN A 87 18.57 0.39 10.36
N VAL A 88 18.71 0.50 11.68
CA VAL A 88 18.73 1.79 12.39
C VAL A 88 19.81 2.74 11.84
N ASP A 89 20.95 2.19 11.41
CA ASP A 89 22.07 2.96 10.82
C ASP A 89 21.83 3.39 9.36
N GLY A 90 20.69 3.00 8.77
CA GLY A 90 20.36 3.31 7.37
C GLY A 90 20.84 2.29 6.36
N SER A 91 21.56 1.25 6.78
CA SER A 91 21.98 0.16 5.89
C SER A 91 20.82 -0.77 5.56
N ASP A 92 20.91 -1.50 4.44
CA ASP A 92 19.91 -2.50 4.05
C ASP A 92 19.78 -3.60 5.11
N SER A 93 18.54 -3.89 5.50
CA SER A 93 18.23 -5.06 6.32
C SER A 93 18.03 -6.28 5.41
N ALA A 94 17.88 -7.47 6.03
CA ALA A 94 17.56 -8.69 5.30
C ALA A 94 16.25 -8.57 4.50
N MET A 95 15.34 -7.71 4.93
CA MET A 95 14.02 -7.52 4.29
C MET A 95 13.99 -6.39 3.27
N THR A 96 14.99 -5.52 3.20
CA THR A 96 14.98 -4.37 2.29
C THR A 96 14.88 -4.80 0.82
N GLY A 97 15.69 -5.77 0.43
CA GLY A 97 15.65 -6.32 -0.93
C GLY A 97 14.32 -6.98 -1.26
N ALA A 98 13.76 -7.75 -0.31
CA ALA A 98 12.48 -8.41 -0.50
C ALA A 98 11.32 -7.41 -0.65
N ALA A 99 11.35 -6.32 0.10
CA ALA A 99 10.36 -5.25 -0.02
C ALA A 99 10.44 -4.55 -1.38
N ARG A 100 11.64 -4.31 -1.90
CA ARG A 100 11.83 -3.76 -3.25
C ARG A 100 11.32 -4.70 -4.32
N GLU A 101 11.57 -6.00 -4.19
CA GLU A 101 11.05 -7.01 -5.12
C GLU A 101 9.53 -7.07 -5.08
N PHE A 102 8.94 -6.98 -3.90
CA PHE A 102 7.48 -6.92 -3.73
C PHE A 102 6.91 -5.70 -4.47
N ALA A 103 7.51 -4.53 -4.30
CA ALA A 103 7.06 -3.31 -4.98
C ALA A 103 7.14 -3.44 -6.51
N ALA A 104 8.23 -4.00 -7.03
CA ALA A 104 8.40 -4.21 -8.47
C ALA A 104 7.36 -5.20 -9.01
N GLU A 105 7.09 -6.28 -8.28
CA GLU A 105 6.07 -7.27 -8.67
C GLU A 105 4.66 -6.67 -8.64
N PHE A 106 4.36 -5.86 -7.63
CA PHE A 106 3.09 -5.14 -7.53
C PHE A 106 2.86 -4.26 -8.76
N GLU A 107 3.87 -3.46 -9.14
CA GLU A 107 3.79 -2.60 -10.32
C GLU A 107 3.52 -3.40 -11.59
N ARG A 108 4.19 -4.53 -11.74
CA ARG A 108 4.06 -5.41 -12.89
C ARG A 108 2.67 -6.04 -12.99
N ARG A 109 2.11 -6.47 -11.86
CA ARG A 109 0.81 -7.16 -11.81
C ARG A 109 -0.37 -6.23 -11.98
N PHE A 110 -0.30 -5.05 -11.39
CA PHE A 110 -1.45 -4.15 -11.30
C PHE A 110 -1.32 -2.89 -12.16
N LEU A 111 -0.18 -2.68 -12.78
CA LEU A 111 0.12 -1.50 -13.61
C LEU A 111 -0.13 -0.20 -12.85
N LEU A 112 0.21 -0.20 -11.58
CA LEU A 112 0.14 0.93 -10.66
C LEU A 112 1.53 1.23 -10.12
N GLN A 113 1.82 2.50 -9.86
CA GLN A 113 3.07 2.90 -9.24
C GLN A 113 3.14 2.40 -7.78
N ALA A 114 4.27 1.88 -7.37
CA ALA A 114 4.60 1.58 -5.98
C ALA A 114 5.73 2.50 -5.52
N VAL A 115 5.42 3.42 -4.64
CA VAL A 115 6.37 4.38 -4.08
C VAL A 115 7.04 3.76 -2.86
N LEU A 116 8.35 3.88 -2.75
CA LEU A 116 9.12 3.33 -1.64
C LEU A 116 9.35 4.40 -0.56
N VAL A 117 9.11 4.04 0.68
CA VAL A 117 9.26 4.94 1.84
C VAL A 117 10.13 4.26 2.89
N ASP A 118 11.08 4.99 3.47
CA ASP A 118 11.90 4.52 4.58
C ASP A 118 11.02 4.36 5.82
N GLU A 119 10.98 3.13 6.38
CA GLU A 119 10.15 2.80 7.54
C GLU A 119 10.93 2.58 8.84
N ARG A 120 12.15 3.10 8.93
CA ARG A 120 12.89 3.00 10.19
C ARG A 120 12.05 3.53 11.35
N TYR A 121 11.95 2.77 12.43
CA TYR A 121 11.17 3.07 13.63
C TYR A 121 9.63 2.99 13.49
N SER A 122 9.08 2.69 12.32
CA SER A 122 7.61 2.64 12.13
C SER A 122 6.93 1.61 13.03
N SER A 123 7.55 0.45 13.25
CA SER A 123 7.02 -0.59 14.15
C SER A 123 6.94 -0.11 15.60
N ARG A 124 7.90 0.70 16.05
CA ARG A 124 7.88 1.28 17.41
C ARG A 124 6.74 2.27 17.57
N GLU A 125 6.55 3.14 16.58
CA GLU A 125 5.44 4.09 16.56
C GLU A 125 4.09 3.38 16.54
N ALA A 126 3.97 2.34 15.74
CA ALA A 126 2.75 1.53 15.65
C ALA A 126 2.43 0.84 16.97
N ALA A 127 3.42 0.25 17.64
CA ALA A 127 3.25 -0.38 18.94
C ALA A 127 2.83 0.64 20.01
N ALA A 128 3.45 1.82 20.00
CA ALA A 128 3.11 2.91 20.91
C ALA A 128 1.67 3.38 20.73
N ARG A 129 1.19 3.51 19.48
CA ARG A 129 -0.19 3.89 19.19
C ARG A 129 -1.20 2.86 19.69
N LEU A 130 -0.92 1.58 19.47
CA LEU A 130 -1.79 0.50 19.93
C LEU A 130 -1.85 0.42 21.46
N LYS A 131 -0.72 0.61 22.12
CA LYS A 131 -0.66 0.67 23.58
C LYS A 131 -1.48 1.84 24.11
N SER A 132 -1.35 3.01 23.52
CA SER A 132 -2.11 4.21 23.88
C SER A 132 -3.61 4.00 23.71
N ALA A 133 -4.04 3.36 22.60
CA ALA A 133 -5.43 3.02 22.35
C ALA A 133 -5.98 2.06 23.40
N ARG A 134 -5.20 1.08 23.85
CA ARG A 134 -5.58 0.15 24.92
C ARG A 134 -5.75 0.87 26.27
N GLU A 135 -4.82 1.74 26.61
CA GLU A 135 -4.84 2.53 27.84
C GLU A 135 -6.04 3.48 27.89
N SER A 136 -6.47 4.00 26.75
CA SER A 136 -7.65 4.85 26.63
C SER A 136 -8.98 4.08 26.66
N GLY A 137 -8.96 2.76 26.75
CA GLY A 137 -10.15 1.91 26.82
C GLY A 137 -10.85 1.70 25.49
N LEU A 138 -10.26 2.13 24.38
CA LEU A 138 -10.83 1.96 23.04
C LEU A 138 -10.72 0.53 22.51
N ARG A 139 -9.79 -0.26 23.04
CA ARG A 139 -9.61 -1.68 22.70
C ARG A 139 -9.62 -2.54 23.96
N ARG A 140 -10.61 -3.43 24.06
CA ARG A 140 -10.76 -4.35 25.20
C ARG A 140 -10.14 -5.73 24.94
N ARG A 141 -9.79 -6.06 23.70
CA ARG A 141 -9.26 -7.37 23.33
C ARG A 141 -7.73 -7.33 23.19
N ARG A 142 -7.11 -8.51 23.29
CA ARG A 142 -5.68 -8.68 23.01
C ARG A 142 -5.36 -8.20 21.60
N VAL A 143 -4.28 -7.41 21.46
CA VAL A 143 -3.81 -6.94 20.17
C VAL A 143 -3.24 -8.12 19.37
N ALA A 144 -3.81 -8.41 18.21
CA ALA A 144 -3.30 -9.42 17.30
C ALA A 144 -2.10 -8.91 16.50
N LYS A 145 -1.26 -9.83 16.03
CA LYS A 145 -0.10 -9.48 15.17
C LYS A 145 -0.51 -8.74 13.90
N ALA A 146 -1.65 -9.14 13.30
CA ALA A 146 -2.19 -8.46 12.13
C ALA A 146 -2.54 -6.99 12.40
N ASP A 147 -3.00 -6.66 13.61
CA ASP A 147 -3.28 -5.28 14.02
C ASP A 147 -2.01 -4.45 14.10
N VAL A 148 -0.91 -5.05 14.59
CA VAL A 148 0.41 -4.39 14.64
C VAL A 148 0.93 -4.13 13.22
N ASP A 149 0.83 -5.12 12.35
CA ASP A 149 1.28 -5.01 10.95
C ASP A 149 0.49 -3.93 10.21
N ALA A 150 -0.84 -3.89 10.39
CA ALA A 150 -1.69 -2.87 9.78
C ALA A 150 -1.41 -1.48 10.35
N ALA A 151 -1.15 -1.36 11.65
CA ALA A 151 -0.79 -0.09 12.27
C ALA A 151 0.56 0.42 11.74
N ALA A 152 1.53 -0.46 11.51
CA ALA A 152 2.80 -0.09 10.88
C ALA A 152 2.58 0.43 9.46
N ALA A 153 1.69 -0.20 8.69
CA ALA A 153 1.32 0.29 7.35
C ALA A 153 0.65 1.67 7.41
N CYS A 154 -0.18 1.93 8.42
CA CYS A 154 -0.76 3.27 8.64
C CYS A 154 0.32 4.32 8.89
N VAL A 155 1.33 4.02 9.69
CA VAL A 155 2.45 4.93 9.96
C VAL A 155 3.22 5.24 8.67
N ILE A 156 3.47 4.24 7.85
CA ILE A 156 4.12 4.40 6.55
C ILE A 156 3.30 5.35 5.66
N LEU A 157 2.00 5.15 5.59
CA LEU A 157 1.11 5.96 4.76
C LEU A 157 1.03 7.41 5.25
N GLU A 158 0.90 7.63 6.54
CA GLU A 158 0.87 8.96 7.12
C GLU A 158 2.19 9.70 6.90
N ARG A 159 3.31 9.00 6.98
CA ARG A 159 4.63 9.56 6.68
C ARG A 159 4.70 10.01 5.22
N TRP A 160 4.23 9.19 4.31
CA TRP A 160 4.17 9.55 2.90
C TRP A 160 3.30 10.78 2.66
N PHE A 161 2.14 10.88 3.28
CA PHE A 161 1.28 12.07 3.18
C PHE A 161 1.99 13.34 3.67
N THR A 162 2.81 13.22 4.70
CA THR A 162 3.58 14.35 5.24
C THR A 162 4.68 14.79 4.28
N GLU A 163 5.35 13.85 3.63
CA GLU A 163 6.44 14.11 2.69
C GLU A 163 5.96 14.66 1.35
N GLU A 164 4.73 14.37 0.96
CA GLU A 164 4.15 14.81 -0.30
C GLU A 164 3.56 16.25 -0.27
N THR A 165 3.73 16.95 0.81
CA THR A 165 3.31 18.37 0.90
C THR A 165 4.25 19.32 0.20
#